data_dc82c7027783aadc8312affedf1a45e2
#
_entry.id   dc82c7027783aadc8312affedf1a45e2
#
_cell.length_a   1.000
_cell.length_b   1.000
_cell.length_c   1.000
_cell.angle_alpha   90.00
_cell.angle_beta   90.00
_cell.angle_gamma   90.00
#
_symmetry.space_group_name_H-M   'P 1'
#
loop_
_entity.id
_entity.type
_entity.pdbx_description
1 polymer ?
#
loop_
_entity_poly.entity_id
_entity_poly.type
_entity_poly.pdbx_seq_one_letter_code
_entity_poly.pdbx_strand_id
1 'polypeptide(L)'
;MKHTYKYARKKTLSARIASHPGFAVLCTLAGVALTSFFGWLGAHQTAVISEKSSCIARIDANEKILRDQSAQFMSSIGDLLNYTVFPPSNKPEDLSKVAGPVIKQGFVISAYAPLRLSLIALKISMTVQQASLASMGYGNQDVAITSVNDSFGKWPSAYAESLREFDTQRSRCGE
;
A
#
# COMPACT_ATOMS: atom_id res chain seq x y z
N MET A 1 -26.17 46.23 78.46
CA MET A 1 -26.53 44.84 78.26
C MET A 1 -26.14 44.45 76.79
N LYS A 2 -25.09 43.65 76.59
CA LYS A 2 -24.67 43.20 75.26
C LYS A 2 -25.11 41.77 75.15
N HIS A 3 -26.07 41.50 74.27
CA HIS A 3 -26.46 40.14 73.87
C HIS A 3 -25.56 39.61 72.77
N THR A 4 -24.68 38.69 73.09
CA THR A 4 -23.88 37.93 72.14
C THR A 4 -24.67 36.73 71.65
N TYR A 5 -25.16 36.80 70.40
CA TYR A 5 -25.76 35.64 69.72
C TYR A 5 -24.67 34.64 69.27
N LYS A 6 -24.61 33.47 69.91
CA LYS A 6 -23.82 32.37 69.47
C LYS A 6 -24.55 31.68 68.34
N TYR A 7 -24.11 31.90 67.09
CA TYR A 7 -24.50 31.10 65.90
C TYR A 7 -23.91 29.71 66.03
N ALA A 8 -24.75 28.73 66.38
CA ALA A 8 -24.37 27.31 66.26
C ALA A 8 -24.39 26.91 64.83
N ARG A 9 -23.21 26.81 64.22
CA ARG A 9 -23.00 26.31 62.84
C ARG A 9 -23.40 24.83 62.77
N LYS A 10 -24.61 24.53 62.23
CA LYS A 10 -25.03 23.13 61.92
C LYS A 10 -24.05 22.58 60.89
N LYS A 11 -23.17 21.66 61.30
CA LYS A 11 -22.35 20.89 60.36
C LYS A 11 -23.28 20.13 59.46
N THR A 12 -23.28 20.42 58.18
CA THR A 12 -24.08 19.72 57.16
C THR A 12 -23.68 18.25 57.08
N LEU A 13 -24.63 17.37 56.83
CA LEU A 13 -24.44 15.92 56.76
C LEU A 13 -23.27 15.53 55.81
N SER A 14 -23.09 16.30 54.73
CA SER A 14 -22.00 16.16 53.76
C SER A 14 -20.61 16.30 54.40
N ALA A 15 -20.45 17.18 55.42
CA ALA A 15 -19.17 17.38 56.10
C ALA A 15 -18.82 16.19 57.02
N ARG A 16 -19.80 15.42 57.48
CA ARG A 16 -19.57 14.21 58.31
C ARG A 16 -19.16 13.00 57.46
N ILE A 17 -19.69 12.85 56.23
CA ILE A 17 -19.37 11.76 55.32
C ILE A 17 -17.93 11.93 54.81
N ALA A 18 -17.51 13.15 54.47
CA ALA A 18 -16.17 13.47 54.01
C ALA A 18 -15.06 13.25 55.06
N SER A 19 -15.40 13.22 56.34
CA SER A 19 -14.42 13.03 57.42
C SER A 19 -14.18 11.57 57.82
N HIS A 20 -14.87 10.60 57.19
CA HIS A 20 -14.64 9.19 57.43
C HIS A 20 -13.41 8.70 56.63
N PRO A 21 -12.41 8.10 57.28
CA PRO A 21 -11.20 7.62 56.57
C PRO A 21 -11.54 6.60 55.48
N GLY A 22 -12.61 5.79 55.62
CA GLY A 22 -13.10 4.88 54.60
C GLY A 22 -13.62 5.54 53.32
N PHE A 23 -14.12 6.79 53.40
CA PHE A 23 -14.59 7.52 52.21
C PHE A 23 -13.42 7.95 51.31
N ALA A 24 -12.31 8.39 51.91
CA ALA A 24 -11.10 8.72 51.14
C ALA A 24 -10.55 7.52 50.40
N VAL A 25 -10.53 6.34 51.02
CA VAL A 25 -10.09 5.08 50.41
C VAL A 25 -11.02 4.66 49.26
N LEU A 26 -12.32 4.80 49.44
CA LEU A 26 -13.31 4.49 48.40
C LEU A 26 -13.17 5.44 47.19
N CYS A 27 -12.95 6.72 47.39
CA CYS A 27 -12.73 7.69 46.33
C CYS A 27 -11.44 7.43 45.56
N THR A 28 -10.35 7.06 46.25
CA THR A 28 -9.09 6.70 45.58
C THR A 28 -9.21 5.40 44.76
N LEU A 29 -9.86 4.38 45.29
CA LEU A 29 -10.11 3.14 44.56
C LEU A 29 -11.01 3.36 43.32
N ALA A 30 -12.06 4.17 43.47
CA ALA A 30 -12.91 4.53 42.33
C ALA A 30 -12.14 5.34 41.26
N GLY A 31 -11.28 6.26 41.70
CA GLY A 31 -10.43 7.05 40.81
C GLY A 31 -9.44 6.16 40.04
N VAL A 32 -8.78 5.22 40.71
CA VAL A 32 -7.86 4.25 40.07
C VAL A 32 -8.61 3.34 39.09
N ALA A 33 -9.78 2.85 39.48
CA ALA A 33 -10.59 1.97 38.60
C ALA A 33 -11.03 2.71 37.31
N LEU A 34 -11.48 3.96 37.44
CA LEU A 34 -11.89 4.78 36.31
C LEU A 34 -10.69 5.10 35.39
N THR A 35 -9.55 5.53 35.94
CA THR A 35 -8.35 5.81 35.12
C THR A 35 -7.83 4.56 34.42
N SER A 36 -7.85 3.40 35.09
CA SER A 36 -7.47 2.13 34.48
C SER A 36 -8.41 1.73 33.34
N PHE A 37 -9.71 1.92 33.53
CA PHE A 37 -10.73 1.60 32.53
C PHE A 37 -10.60 2.49 31.28
N PHE A 38 -10.47 3.81 31.48
CA PHE A 38 -10.28 4.74 30.37
C PHE A 38 -8.92 4.57 29.70
N GLY A 39 -7.87 4.25 30.48
CA GLY A 39 -6.55 3.92 29.94
C GLY A 39 -6.59 2.67 29.05
N TRP A 40 -7.29 1.62 29.49
CA TRP A 40 -7.47 0.39 28.70
C TRP A 40 -8.29 0.64 27.42
N LEU A 41 -9.40 1.38 27.51
CA LEU A 41 -10.22 1.77 26.36
C LEU A 41 -9.42 2.58 25.34
N GLY A 42 -8.65 3.57 25.80
CA GLY A 42 -7.80 4.38 24.93
C GLY A 42 -6.70 3.55 24.25
N ALA A 43 -6.05 2.65 25.00
CA ALA A 43 -5.03 1.77 24.45
C ALA A 43 -5.61 0.82 23.39
N HIS A 44 -6.79 0.25 23.64
CA HIS A 44 -7.46 -0.64 22.69
C HIS A 44 -7.84 0.09 21.40
N GLN A 45 -8.44 1.28 21.48
CA GLN A 45 -8.77 2.08 20.29
C GLN A 45 -7.52 2.48 19.50
N THR A 46 -6.46 2.88 20.21
CA THR A 46 -5.18 3.24 19.55
C THR A 46 -4.56 2.04 18.84
N ALA A 47 -4.62 0.84 19.44
CA ALA A 47 -4.11 -0.38 18.82
C ALA A 47 -4.85 -0.71 17.51
N VAL A 48 -6.19 -0.67 17.50
CA VAL A 48 -7.02 -0.92 16.31
C VAL A 48 -6.73 0.10 15.21
N ILE A 49 -6.65 1.40 15.56
CA ILE A 49 -6.33 2.46 14.58
C ILE A 49 -4.92 2.26 14.02
N SER A 50 -3.96 1.91 14.87
CA SER A 50 -2.57 1.66 14.47
C SER A 50 -2.46 0.46 13.54
N GLU A 51 -3.16 -0.63 13.81
CA GLU A 51 -3.20 -1.82 12.97
C GLU A 51 -3.79 -1.52 11.59
N LYS A 52 -4.92 -0.83 11.55
CA LYS A 52 -5.54 -0.39 10.30
C LYS A 52 -4.62 0.53 9.50
N SER A 53 -4.00 1.52 10.13
CA SER A 53 -3.08 2.43 9.45
C SER A 53 -1.84 1.71 8.90
N SER A 54 -1.30 0.75 9.65
CA SER A 54 -0.16 -0.06 9.21
C SER A 54 -0.52 -0.97 8.03
N CYS A 55 -1.73 -1.55 8.04
CA CYS A 55 -2.26 -2.34 6.94
C CYS A 55 -2.35 -1.48 5.66
N ILE A 56 -2.99 -0.32 5.74
CA ILE A 56 -3.12 0.61 4.60
C ILE A 56 -1.75 1.06 4.10
N ALA A 57 -0.85 1.48 5.00
CA ALA A 57 0.49 1.94 4.62
C ALA A 57 1.28 0.87 3.85
N ARG A 58 1.16 -0.41 4.24
CA ARG A 58 1.79 -1.52 3.51
C ARG A 58 1.21 -1.71 2.12
N ILE A 59 -0.12 -1.58 1.97
CA ILE A 59 -0.79 -1.70 0.66
C ILE A 59 -0.38 -0.53 -0.24
N ASP A 60 -0.35 0.69 0.29
CA ASP A 60 0.06 1.90 -0.44
C ASP A 60 1.52 1.81 -0.89
N ALA A 61 2.40 1.27 -0.05
CA ALA A 61 3.80 1.02 -0.42
C ALA A 61 3.91 0.02 -1.58
N ASN A 62 3.15 -1.08 -1.55
CA ASN A 62 3.14 -2.08 -2.62
C ASN A 62 2.55 -1.51 -3.91
N GLU A 63 1.46 -0.75 -3.83
CA GLU A 63 0.87 -0.08 -4.99
C GLU A 63 1.86 0.91 -5.60
N LYS A 64 2.54 1.71 -4.78
CA LYS A 64 3.56 2.64 -5.26
C LYS A 64 4.68 1.91 -6.01
N ILE A 65 5.20 0.82 -5.45
CA ILE A 65 6.23 -0.01 -6.12
C ILE A 65 5.69 -0.49 -7.47
N LEU A 66 4.46 -1.01 -7.53
CA LEU A 66 3.87 -1.47 -8.77
C LEU A 66 3.74 -0.33 -9.80
N ARG A 67 3.27 0.84 -9.39
CA ARG A 67 3.15 2.02 -10.27
C ARG A 67 4.51 2.46 -10.81
N ASP A 68 5.52 2.57 -9.94
CA ASP A 68 6.86 3.00 -10.32
C ASP A 68 7.51 2.01 -11.29
N GLN A 69 7.40 0.71 -11.03
CA GLN A 69 7.94 -0.34 -11.92
C GLN A 69 7.18 -0.42 -13.25
N SER A 70 5.84 -0.25 -13.21
CA SER A 70 5.03 -0.21 -14.42
C SER A 70 5.37 1.00 -15.31
N ALA A 71 5.61 2.16 -14.72
CA ALA A 71 6.02 3.34 -15.45
C ALA A 71 7.38 3.15 -16.13
N GLN A 72 8.36 2.55 -15.45
CA GLN A 72 9.67 2.22 -16.02
C GLN A 72 9.55 1.21 -17.17
N PHE A 73 8.72 0.18 -16.99
CA PHE A 73 8.46 -0.82 -18.04
C PHE A 73 7.84 -0.19 -19.29
N MET A 74 6.81 0.65 -19.09
CA MET A 74 6.14 1.35 -20.19
C MET A 74 7.08 2.33 -20.88
N SER A 75 7.96 3.01 -20.16
CA SER A 75 9.02 3.84 -20.75
C SER A 75 9.95 3.02 -21.62
N SER A 76 10.44 1.87 -21.12
CA SER A 76 11.32 0.98 -21.90
C SER A 76 10.63 0.44 -23.14
N ILE A 77 9.32 0.14 -23.08
CA ILE A 77 8.54 -0.25 -24.26
C ILE A 77 8.42 0.92 -25.24
N GLY A 78 8.21 2.15 -24.74
CA GLY A 78 8.20 3.36 -25.56
C GLY A 78 9.50 3.56 -26.35
N ASP A 79 10.64 3.35 -25.68
CA ASP A 79 11.98 3.40 -26.32
C ASP A 79 12.14 2.33 -27.40
N LEU A 80 11.68 1.11 -27.13
CA LEU A 80 11.68 0.02 -28.11
C LEU A 80 10.79 0.33 -29.31
N LEU A 81 9.58 0.83 -29.10
CA LEU A 81 8.67 1.23 -30.17
C LEU A 81 9.25 2.37 -31.01
N ASN A 82 9.83 3.37 -30.37
CA ASN A 82 10.50 4.48 -31.07
C ASN A 82 11.64 3.97 -31.95
N TYR A 83 12.44 3.02 -31.43
CA TYR A 83 13.50 2.37 -32.22
C TYR A 83 12.94 1.60 -33.43
N THR A 84 11.79 0.93 -33.28
CA THR A 84 11.20 0.15 -34.39
C THR A 84 10.59 1.04 -35.49
N VAL A 85 10.08 2.21 -35.15
CA VAL A 85 9.48 3.18 -36.08
C VAL A 85 10.56 4.03 -36.76
N PHE A 86 11.61 4.41 -36.03
CA PHE A 86 12.71 5.24 -36.51
C PHE A 86 14.05 4.51 -36.28
N PRO A 87 14.31 3.42 -37.03
CA PRO A 87 15.53 2.66 -36.82
C PRO A 87 16.74 3.55 -37.17
N PRO A 88 17.72 3.65 -36.27
CA PRO A 88 18.98 4.30 -36.62
C PRO A 88 19.62 3.55 -37.81
N SER A 89 20.19 4.30 -38.72
CA SER A 89 20.68 3.82 -40.03
C SER A 89 21.76 2.71 -39.96
N ASN A 90 22.14 2.26 -38.80
CA ASN A 90 23.22 1.28 -38.58
C ASN A 90 22.92 0.34 -37.40
N LYS A 91 22.80 -0.93 -37.75
CA LYS A 91 23.14 -2.17 -37.00
C LYS A 91 22.09 -2.80 -36.08
N PRO A 92 21.93 -4.14 -36.21
CA PRO A 92 21.12 -5.00 -35.33
C PRO A 92 21.60 -4.98 -33.84
N GLU A 93 22.86 -4.61 -33.58
CA GLU A 93 23.42 -4.47 -32.23
C GLU A 93 22.70 -3.45 -31.35
N ASP A 94 22.03 -2.46 -31.98
CA ASP A 94 21.31 -1.44 -31.22
C ASP A 94 19.93 -1.93 -30.73
N LEU A 95 19.33 -2.94 -31.38
CA LEU A 95 18.07 -3.53 -30.91
C LEU A 95 18.22 -4.19 -29.53
N SER A 96 19.34 -4.87 -29.30
CA SER A 96 19.59 -5.52 -28.01
C SER A 96 19.68 -4.51 -26.86
N LYS A 97 20.17 -3.29 -27.12
CA LYS A 97 20.26 -2.22 -26.11
C LYS A 97 18.90 -1.71 -25.70
N VAL A 98 17.92 -1.61 -26.60
CA VAL A 98 16.56 -1.17 -26.28
C VAL A 98 15.66 -2.33 -25.84
N ALA A 99 15.90 -3.54 -26.32
CA ALA A 99 15.18 -4.74 -25.89
C ALA A 99 15.56 -5.18 -24.45
N GLY A 100 16.83 -5.05 -24.09
CA GLY A 100 17.35 -5.46 -22.78
C GLY A 100 16.60 -4.83 -21.60
N PRO A 101 16.39 -3.51 -21.53
CA PRO A 101 15.59 -2.85 -20.51
C PRO A 101 14.16 -3.37 -20.43
N VAL A 102 13.46 -3.62 -21.55
CA VAL A 102 12.10 -4.18 -21.57
C VAL A 102 12.07 -5.56 -20.94
N ILE A 103 12.99 -6.44 -21.34
CA ILE A 103 13.11 -7.79 -20.80
C ILE A 103 13.36 -7.73 -19.29
N LYS A 104 14.36 -6.96 -18.86
CA LYS A 104 14.70 -6.79 -17.44
C LYS A 104 13.52 -6.28 -16.61
N GLN A 105 12.85 -5.22 -17.05
CA GLN A 105 11.75 -4.61 -16.32
C GLN A 105 10.52 -5.53 -16.26
N GLY A 106 10.24 -6.30 -17.29
CA GLY A 106 9.16 -7.28 -17.24
C GLY A 106 9.39 -8.39 -16.20
N PHE A 107 10.62 -8.86 -16.03
CA PHE A 107 10.96 -9.76 -14.93
C PHE A 107 10.84 -9.10 -13.56
N VAL A 108 11.25 -7.83 -13.42
CA VAL A 108 11.09 -7.08 -12.18
C VAL A 108 9.62 -6.93 -11.80
N ILE A 109 8.76 -6.52 -12.73
CA ILE A 109 7.31 -6.41 -12.48
C ILE A 109 6.73 -7.75 -12.08
N SER A 110 7.15 -8.85 -12.71
CA SER A 110 6.60 -10.17 -12.40
C SER A 110 6.81 -10.59 -10.95
N ALA A 111 7.78 -10.00 -10.24
CA ALA A 111 8.05 -10.26 -8.83
C ALA A 111 7.11 -9.49 -7.87
N TYR A 112 6.51 -8.38 -8.32
CA TYR A 112 5.71 -7.50 -7.46
C TYR A 112 4.23 -7.44 -7.88
N ALA A 113 3.92 -7.75 -9.13
CA ALA A 113 2.58 -7.63 -9.67
C ALA A 113 1.68 -8.82 -9.31
N PRO A 114 0.36 -8.62 -9.21
CA PRO A 114 -0.61 -9.71 -9.18
C PRO A 114 -0.43 -10.66 -10.37
N LEU A 115 -0.80 -11.93 -10.17
CA LEU A 115 -0.50 -13.02 -11.10
C LEU A 115 -0.83 -12.70 -12.57
N ARG A 116 -2.00 -12.11 -12.83
CA ARG A 116 -2.44 -11.79 -14.19
C ARG A 116 -1.53 -10.79 -14.89
N LEU A 117 -1.18 -9.69 -14.18
CA LEU A 117 -0.29 -8.67 -14.71
C LEU A 117 1.14 -9.21 -14.87
N SER A 118 1.61 -10.00 -13.90
CA SER A 118 2.89 -10.70 -13.91
C SER A 118 3.04 -11.57 -15.18
N LEU A 119 2.04 -12.40 -15.49
CA LEU A 119 2.06 -13.26 -16.68
C LEU A 119 2.10 -12.46 -17.98
N ILE A 120 1.40 -11.32 -18.05
CA ILE A 120 1.44 -10.44 -19.23
C ILE A 120 2.81 -9.79 -19.38
N ALA A 121 3.41 -9.28 -18.29
CA ALA A 121 4.73 -8.70 -18.28
C ALA A 121 5.80 -9.71 -18.76
N LEU A 122 5.76 -10.93 -18.21
CA LEU A 122 6.64 -12.01 -18.63
C LEU A 122 6.45 -12.35 -20.10
N LYS A 123 5.20 -12.47 -20.57
CA LYS A 123 4.91 -12.78 -21.96
C LYS A 123 5.47 -11.70 -22.90
N ILE A 124 5.28 -10.41 -22.57
CA ILE A 124 5.88 -9.31 -23.34
C ILE A 124 7.40 -9.44 -23.37
N SER A 125 8.04 -9.66 -22.22
CA SER A 125 9.49 -9.79 -22.11
C SER A 125 10.05 -10.94 -22.93
N MET A 126 9.42 -12.12 -22.83
CA MET A 126 9.83 -13.31 -23.62
C MET A 126 9.65 -13.09 -25.12
N THR A 127 8.58 -12.40 -25.52
CA THR A 127 8.32 -12.13 -26.93
C THR A 127 9.28 -11.08 -27.50
N VAL A 128 9.63 -10.06 -26.72
CA VAL A 128 10.68 -9.09 -27.09
C VAL A 128 12.03 -9.77 -27.19
N GLN A 129 12.34 -10.72 -26.32
CA GLN A 129 13.56 -11.54 -26.43
C GLN A 129 13.56 -12.38 -27.71
N GLN A 130 12.44 -13.02 -28.03
CA GLN A 130 12.31 -13.80 -29.28
C GLN A 130 12.45 -12.88 -30.51
N ALA A 131 11.85 -11.70 -30.52
CA ALA A 131 12.00 -10.74 -31.60
C ALA A 131 13.44 -10.26 -31.76
N SER A 132 14.16 -10.04 -30.66
CA SER A 132 15.58 -9.69 -30.68
C SER A 132 16.43 -10.81 -31.25
N LEU A 133 16.17 -12.07 -30.89
CA LEU A 133 16.85 -13.23 -31.45
C LEU A 133 16.52 -13.41 -32.96
N ALA A 134 15.28 -13.21 -33.37
CA ALA A 134 14.85 -13.28 -34.75
C ALA A 134 15.54 -12.22 -35.62
N SER A 135 15.77 -11.02 -35.09
CA SER A 135 16.54 -9.97 -35.81
C SER A 135 18.02 -10.34 -36.05
N MET A 136 18.55 -11.25 -35.21
CA MET A 136 19.89 -11.81 -35.36
C MET A 136 19.91 -13.07 -36.29
N GLY A 137 18.78 -13.43 -36.89
CA GLY A 137 18.65 -14.62 -37.76
C GLY A 137 18.19 -15.89 -37.06
N TYR A 138 17.81 -15.81 -35.76
CA TYR A 138 17.32 -16.96 -35.00
C TYR A 138 15.79 -16.87 -34.78
N GLY A 139 15.00 -17.38 -35.74
CA GLY A 139 13.55 -17.49 -35.57
C GLY A 139 12.71 -16.71 -36.59
N ASN A 140 11.39 -16.63 -36.33
CA ASN A 140 10.41 -15.94 -37.18
C ASN A 140 9.99 -14.62 -36.56
N GLN A 141 10.34 -13.51 -37.23
CA GLN A 141 10.10 -12.16 -36.75
C GLN A 141 8.61 -11.79 -36.75
N ASP A 142 7.83 -12.22 -37.75
CA ASP A 142 6.41 -11.87 -37.86
C ASP A 142 5.58 -12.45 -36.70
N VAL A 143 5.88 -13.69 -36.32
CA VAL A 143 5.24 -14.37 -35.20
C VAL A 143 5.56 -13.65 -33.88
N ALA A 144 6.80 -13.22 -33.72
CA ALA A 144 7.22 -12.48 -32.54
C ALA A 144 6.49 -11.12 -32.41
N ILE A 145 6.44 -10.34 -33.49
CA ILE A 145 5.77 -9.02 -33.52
C ILE A 145 4.27 -9.15 -33.19
N THR A 146 3.57 -10.10 -33.83
CA THR A 146 2.15 -10.35 -33.58
C THR A 146 1.88 -10.69 -32.10
N SER A 147 2.72 -11.52 -31.53
CA SER A 147 2.60 -11.92 -30.12
C SER A 147 2.89 -10.77 -29.14
N VAL A 148 3.81 -9.85 -29.47
CA VAL A 148 4.04 -8.61 -28.69
C VAL A 148 2.78 -7.76 -28.68
N ASN A 149 2.21 -7.47 -29.86
CA ASN A 149 1.02 -6.62 -29.99
C ASN A 149 -0.18 -7.20 -29.24
N ASP A 150 -0.42 -8.50 -29.33
CA ASP A 150 -1.50 -9.20 -28.62
C ASP A 150 -1.33 -9.10 -27.08
N SER A 151 -0.12 -9.28 -26.59
CA SER A 151 0.18 -9.20 -25.17
C SER A 151 0.13 -7.77 -24.66
N PHE A 152 0.60 -6.81 -25.44
CA PHE A 152 0.58 -5.40 -25.10
C PHE A 152 -0.84 -4.86 -25.05
N GLY A 153 -1.73 -5.26 -25.96
CA GLY A 153 -3.15 -4.89 -25.92
C GLY A 153 -3.88 -5.32 -24.66
N LYS A 154 -3.39 -6.33 -23.95
CA LYS A 154 -3.96 -6.83 -22.69
C LYS A 154 -3.43 -6.10 -21.44
N TRP A 155 -2.32 -5.39 -21.57
CA TRP A 155 -1.65 -4.70 -20.46
C TRP A 155 -2.55 -3.68 -19.74
N PRO A 156 -3.22 -2.72 -20.43
CA PRO A 156 -3.97 -1.66 -19.74
C PRO A 156 -5.10 -2.22 -18.87
N SER A 157 -5.81 -3.24 -19.35
CA SER A 157 -6.91 -3.85 -18.59
C SER A 157 -6.41 -4.60 -17.36
N ALA A 158 -5.32 -5.35 -17.48
CA ALA A 158 -4.72 -6.09 -16.37
C ALA A 158 -4.11 -5.14 -15.32
N TYR A 159 -3.49 -4.05 -15.76
CA TYR A 159 -2.96 -3.02 -14.87
C TYR A 159 -4.08 -2.33 -14.08
N ALA A 160 -5.15 -1.91 -14.77
CA ALA A 160 -6.30 -1.30 -14.11
C ALA A 160 -6.99 -2.26 -13.11
N GLU A 161 -7.06 -3.55 -13.42
CA GLU A 161 -7.57 -4.57 -12.50
C GLU A 161 -6.67 -4.72 -11.27
N SER A 162 -5.36 -4.74 -11.46
CA SER A 162 -4.40 -4.79 -10.35
C SER A 162 -4.52 -3.59 -9.42
N LEU A 163 -4.77 -2.39 -9.92
CA LEU A 163 -5.01 -1.21 -9.09
C LEU A 163 -6.30 -1.33 -8.27
N ARG A 164 -7.39 -1.84 -8.87
CA ARG A 164 -8.65 -2.10 -8.15
C ARG A 164 -8.52 -3.15 -7.06
N GLU A 165 -7.60 -4.10 -7.23
CA GLU A 165 -7.31 -5.09 -6.20
C GLU A 165 -6.73 -4.44 -4.94
N PHE A 166 -5.85 -3.44 -5.08
CA PHE A 166 -5.36 -2.67 -3.92
C PHE A 166 -6.48 -1.91 -3.21
N ASP A 167 -7.45 -1.32 -3.94
CA ASP A 167 -8.61 -0.67 -3.33
C ASP A 167 -9.45 -1.67 -2.53
N THR A 168 -9.64 -2.88 -3.07
CA THR A 168 -10.33 -3.96 -2.37
C THR A 168 -9.57 -4.43 -1.13
N GLN A 169 -8.24 -4.49 -1.18
CA GLN A 169 -7.41 -4.84 -0.02
C GLN A 169 -7.49 -3.76 1.06
N ARG A 170 -7.49 -2.46 0.70
CA ARG A 170 -7.67 -1.35 1.66
C ARG A 170 -9.00 -1.42 2.38
N SER A 171 -10.09 -1.75 1.67
CA SER A 171 -11.42 -1.84 2.29
C SER A 171 -11.50 -2.93 3.36
N ARG A 172 -10.66 -3.98 3.26
CA ARG A 172 -10.57 -5.07 4.24
C ARG A 172 -9.67 -4.75 5.44
N CYS A 173 -8.88 -3.67 5.38
CA CYS A 173 -8.08 -3.25 6.51
C CYS A 173 -8.99 -2.70 7.63
N GLY A 174 -9.24 -3.48 8.64
CA GLY A 174 -10.05 -3.08 9.80
C GLY A 174 -11.41 -3.80 9.90
N GLU A 175 -11.61 -4.85 9.07
CA GLU A 175 -12.57 -5.92 9.35
C GLU A 175 -11.92 -6.93 10.32
#